data_d2d6f89970dcb1d9454963c8e8340b99
#
_entry.id   d2d6f89970dcb1d9454963c8e8340b99
#
_cell.length_a   1.000
_cell.length_b   1.000
_cell.length_c   1.000
_cell.angle_alpha   90.00
_cell.angle_beta   90.00
_cell.angle_gamma   90.00
#
_symmetry.space_group_name_H-M   'P 1'
#
loop_
_entity.id
_entity.type
_entity.pdbx_description
1 polymer ?
#
loop_
_entity_poly.entity_id
_entity_poly.type
_entity_poly.pdbx_seq_one_letter_code
_entity_poly.pdbx_strand_id
1 'polypeptide(L)'
;MSPPPRDQHAPADGAVHNDHIDGTPSTGHEWDGIRELDNPLPRWWLWTWYACIAFAIGYWVLMPAWPGLTGYTKGTLHKSDRAEVAQDLKALDTQRGAEMVQLRTASLESIEKTPALQSLALSVGQSVFGDNCATCHGQGGAGTKGYANLRDDVWLWGGGLEQIQQTITHGVRSGDPQAHASQMPAFGVDGVLKPNEIDDLTEFVTALSHRSADIKAVRRAGPVFIANCAVCHGDRGQGNQSLGAPNLTDADWLYGSDRASIHDQIVHGRGGVMPAWGARLSPETIKALAVYIHVNAGGQ
;
A
#
# COMPACT_ATOMS: atom_id res chain seq x y z
N MET A 1 17.20 25.22 -52.76
CA MET A 1 17.36 24.26 -51.67
C MET A 1 18.56 23.39 -52.04
N SER A 2 19.73 23.66 -51.42
CA SER A 2 20.95 22.87 -51.64
C SER A 2 20.91 21.66 -50.70
N PRO A 3 21.36 20.47 -51.16
CA PRO A 3 21.42 19.29 -50.31
C PRO A 3 22.49 19.45 -49.23
N PRO A 4 22.32 18.80 -48.04
CA PRO A 4 23.28 18.88 -46.95
C PRO A 4 24.61 18.19 -47.36
N PRO A 5 25.75 18.60 -46.81
CA PRO A 5 27.04 18.00 -47.11
C PRO A 5 27.06 16.54 -46.59
N ARG A 6 27.57 15.65 -47.47
CA ARG A 6 27.84 14.24 -47.11
C ARG A 6 28.99 14.20 -46.11
N ASP A 7 28.75 13.59 -44.97
CA ASP A 7 29.79 13.19 -44.03
C ASP A 7 30.82 12.27 -44.73
N GLN A 8 32.03 12.82 -44.92
CA GLN A 8 33.18 12.14 -45.47
C GLN A 8 34.01 11.47 -44.35
N HIS A 9 33.38 10.64 -43.51
CA HIS A 9 34.13 9.76 -42.61
C HIS A 9 33.54 8.35 -42.64
N ALA A 10 33.61 7.73 -43.83
CA ALA A 10 33.66 6.29 -43.89
C ALA A 10 35.14 5.89 -43.74
N PRO A 11 35.53 5.12 -42.71
CA PRO A 11 36.87 4.56 -42.67
C PRO A 11 37.00 3.55 -43.80
N ALA A 12 37.96 3.81 -44.68
CA ALA A 12 38.41 2.86 -45.67
C ALA A 12 39.13 1.71 -44.97
N ASP A 13 38.78 0.51 -45.44
CA ASP A 13 39.52 -0.74 -45.34
C ASP A 13 40.08 -1.16 -43.96
N GLY A 14 39.52 -2.25 -43.44
CA GLY A 14 40.00 -3.40 -42.65
C GLY A 14 41.44 -3.47 -42.14
N ALA A 15 42.09 -2.36 -41.83
CA ALA A 15 43.33 -2.36 -41.07
C ALA A 15 42.91 -2.41 -39.56
N VAL A 16 43.06 -3.57 -38.95
CA VAL A 16 43.08 -3.71 -37.52
C VAL A 16 44.21 -2.79 -37.00
N HIS A 17 43.84 -1.59 -36.57
CA HIS A 17 44.77 -0.71 -35.89
C HIS A 17 45.04 -1.36 -34.53
N ASN A 18 46.20 -2.07 -34.45
CA ASN A 18 46.73 -2.55 -33.16
C ASN A 18 47.24 -1.36 -32.35
N ASP A 19 46.35 -0.52 -31.93
CA ASP A 19 46.68 0.54 -30.97
C ASP A 19 47.02 -0.12 -29.63
N HIS A 20 48.26 -0.02 -29.25
CA HIS A 20 48.74 -0.44 -27.93
C HIS A 20 48.50 0.69 -26.92
N ILE A 21 47.69 0.45 -25.94
CA ILE A 21 47.52 1.33 -24.81
C ILE A 21 48.35 0.73 -23.65
N ASP A 22 49.37 1.46 -23.19
CA ASP A 22 50.32 0.99 -22.15
C ASP A 22 50.97 -0.39 -22.47
N GLY A 23 51.23 -0.66 -23.77
CA GLY A 23 51.86 -1.90 -24.19
C GLY A 23 50.87 -3.08 -24.37
N THR A 24 49.61 -2.91 -24.11
CA THR A 24 48.56 -3.92 -24.30
C THR A 24 47.83 -3.68 -25.64
N PRO A 25 47.66 -4.70 -26.50
CA PRO A 25 46.93 -4.55 -27.76
C PRO A 25 45.43 -4.28 -27.46
N SER A 26 44.79 -3.46 -28.28
CA SER A 26 43.36 -3.24 -28.28
C SER A 26 42.67 -4.26 -29.18
N THR A 27 41.41 -4.62 -28.85
CA THR A 27 40.55 -5.46 -29.72
C THR A 27 40.15 -4.75 -31.01
N GLY A 28 40.44 -3.44 -31.14
CA GLY A 28 40.04 -2.60 -32.26
C GLY A 28 38.59 -2.09 -32.20
N HIS A 29 37.82 -2.48 -31.18
CA HIS A 29 36.47 -1.96 -30.96
C HIS A 29 36.49 -0.73 -30.06
N GLU A 30 35.66 0.26 -30.42
CA GLU A 30 35.45 1.48 -29.63
C GLU A 30 33.96 1.70 -29.41
N TRP A 31 33.58 1.94 -28.14
CA TRP A 31 32.23 2.21 -27.72
C TRP A 31 32.21 3.56 -27.00
N ASP A 32 31.59 4.56 -27.60
CA ASP A 32 31.48 5.92 -27.01
C ASP A 32 32.83 6.52 -26.56
N GLY A 33 33.92 6.30 -27.34
CA GLY A 33 35.28 6.77 -27.02
C GLY A 33 36.06 5.86 -26.06
N ILE A 34 35.49 4.74 -25.62
CA ILE A 34 36.15 3.74 -24.77
C ILE A 34 36.62 2.59 -25.62
N ARG A 35 37.91 2.26 -25.55
CA ARG A 35 38.51 1.13 -26.25
C ARG A 35 38.72 -0.05 -25.35
N GLU A 36 38.47 -1.24 -25.84
CA GLU A 36 38.70 -2.49 -25.14
C GLU A 36 40.14 -2.97 -25.30
N LEU A 37 40.78 -3.37 -24.21
CA LEU A 37 42.10 -3.97 -24.22
C LEU A 37 42.00 -5.48 -24.39
N ASP A 38 42.82 -6.06 -25.28
CA ASP A 38 42.90 -7.50 -25.51
C ASP A 38 43.82 -8.17 -24.47
N ASN A 39 43.34 -8.22 -23.25
CA ASN A 39 44.02 -8.90 -22.15
C ASN A 39 43.57 -10.34 -22.01
N PRO A 40 44.48 -11.32 -21.89
CA PRO A 40 44.11 -12.69 -21.64
C PRO A 40 43.40 -12.78 -20.27
N LEU A 41 42.33 -13.56 -20.24
CA LEU A 41 41.57 -13.78 -19.00
C LEU A 41 42.45 -14.45 -17.96
N PRO A 42 42.39 -14.02 -16.68
CA PRO A 42 43.12 -14.65 -15.59
C PRO A 42 42.77 -16.14 -15.47
N ARG A 43 43.78 -16.99 -15.25
CA ARG A 43 43.60 -18.44 -15.17
C ARG A 43 42.61 -18.87 -14.10
N TRP A 44 42.64 -18.21 -12.94
CA TRP A 44 41.69 -18.50 -11.86
C TRP A 44 40.24 -18.23 -12.28
N TRP A 45 40.01 -17.16 -13.08
CA TRP A 45 38.70 -16.81 -13.60
C TRP A 45 38.20 -17.89 -14.59
N LEU A 46 39.05 -18.36 -15.51
CA LEU A 46 38.72 -19.42 -16.44
C LEU A 46 38.36 -20.73 -15.70
N TRP A 47 39.12 -21.10 -14.67
CA TRP A 47 38.79 -22.26 -13.85
C TRP A 47 37.45 -22.12 -13.16
N THR A 48 37.17 -20.97 -12.59
CA THR A 48 35.86 -20.69 -11.98
C THR A 48 34.75 -20.79 -13.02
N TRP A 49 34.94 -20.24 -14.21
CA TRP A 49 33.95 -20.29 -15.27
C TRP A 49 33.68 -21.73 -15.72
N TYR A 50 34.70 -22.54 -15.94
CA TYR A 50 34.54 -23.96 -16.29
C TYR A 50 33.86 -24.73 -15.15
N ALA A 51 34.17 -24.45 -13.89
CA ALA A 51 33.49 -25.05 -12.74
C ALA A 51 32.00 -24.70 -12.71
N CYS A 52 31.64 -23.43 -13.00
CA CYS A 52 30.24 -23.01 -13.11
C CYS A 52 29.51 -23.74 -14.26
N ILE A 53 30.16 -23.94 -15.41
CA ILE A 53 29.55 -24.69 -16.52
C ILE A 53 29.31 -26.15 -16.12
N ALA A 54 30.32 -26.80 -15.51
CA ALA A 54 30.18 -28.17 -15.05
C ALA A 54 29.09 -28.31 -13.99
N PHE A 55 29.02 -27.37 -13.06
CA PHE A 55 27.95 -27.29 -12.07
C PHE A 55 26.58 -27.13 -12.73
N ALA A 56 26.44 -26.21 -13.67
CA ALA A 56 25.17 -25.95 -14.38
C ALA A 56 24.68 -27.20 -15.12
N ILE A 57 25.59 -27.93 -15.80
CA ILE A 57 25.24 -29.18 -16.49
C ILE A 57 24.77 -30.23 -15.46
N GLY A 58 25.49 -30.41 -14.36
CA GLY A 58 25.09 -31.29 -13.28
C GLY A 58 23.73 -30.90 -12.69
N TYR A 59 23.51 -29.61 -12.48
CA TYR A 59 22.26 -29.10 -11.97
C TYR A 59 21.08 -29.40 -12.91
N TRP A 60 21.25 -29.22 -14.22
CA TRP A 60 20.19 -29.51 -15.20
C TRP A 60 19.80 -30.99 -15.28
N VAL A 61 20.71 -31.88 -14.95
CA VAL A 61 20.42 -33.30 -14.88
C VAL A 61 19.62 -33.62 -13.60
N LEU A 62 19.98 -32.99 -12.48
CA LEU A 62 19.41 -33.28 -11.15
C LEU A 62 18.08 -32.59 -10.92
N MET A 63 17.94 -31.33 -11.36
CA MET A 63 16.82 -30.43 -11.06
C MET A 63 15.97 -30.12 -12.30
N PRO A 64 14.73 -29.66 -12.14
CA PRO A 64 13.93 -29.14 -13.26
C PRO A 64 14.64 -27.97 -13.94
N ALA A 65 14.81 -28.01 -15.25
CA ALA A 65 15.60 -27.00 -15.95
C ALA A 65 15.01 -26.52 -17.28
N TRP A 66 14.78 -27.43 -18.23
CA TRP A 66 14.45 -27.07 -19.58
C TRP A 66 12.94 -27.04 -19.85
N PRO A 67 12.43 -25.98 -20.50
CA PRO A 67 11.06 -25.93 -20.98
C PRO A 67 10.85 -26.92 -22.12
N GLY A 68 9.78 -27.68 -22.07
CA GLY A 68 9.30 -28.56 -23.12
C GLY A 68 7.92 -28.13 -23.61
N LEU A 69 7.34 -28.86 -24.55
CA LEU A 69 6.00 -28.56 -25.10
C LEU A 69 4.88 -28.70 -24.05
N THR A 70 5.05 -29.55 -23.07
CA THR A 70 4.05 -29.85 -22.04
C THR A 70 4.50 -29.55 -20.61
N GLY A 71 5.58 -28.79 -20.43
CA GLY A 71 6.14 -28.46 -19.11
C GLY A 71 7.67 -28.43 -19.12
N TYR A 72 8.27 -28.63 -17.95
CA TYR A 72 9.72 -28.64 -17.76
C TYR A 72 10.26 -30.05 -17.58
N THR A 73 11.56 -30.27 -17.89
CA THR A 73 12.26 -31.50 -17.50
C THR A 73 12.25 -31.61 -15.97
N LYS A 74 11.88 -32.79 -15.46
CA LYS A 74 11.69 -32.98 -14.01
C LYS A 74 13.00 -33.18 -13.22
N GLY A 75 14.11 -33.40 -13.92
CA GLY A 75 15.38 -33.82 -13.32
C GLY A 75 15.30 -35.20 -12.65
N THR A 76 16.44 -35.75 -12.32
CA THR A 76 16.52 -37.10 -11.70
C THR A 76 16.11 -37.10 -10.22
N LEU A 77 16.21 -35.96 -9.55
CA LEU A 77 15.75 -35.82 -8.15
C LEU A 77 14.25 -35.67 -8.01
N HIS A 78 13.53 -35.46 -9.11
CA HIS A 78 12.08 -35.22 -9.12
C HIS A 78 11.60 -34.13 -8.14
N LYS A 79 12.49 -33.20 -7.76
CA LYS A 79 12.16 -32.08 -6.87
C LYS A 79 11.29 -31.04 -7.59
N SER A 80 10.40 -30.45 -6.84
CA SER A 80 9.60 -29.33 -7.28
C SER A 80 9.44 -28.37 -6.12
N ASP A 81 10.05 -27.19 -6.22
CA ASP A 81 9.98 -26.14 -5.19
C ASP A 81 8.52 -25.76 -4.88
N ARG A 82 7.66 -25.76 -5.92
CA ARG A 82 6.23 -25.52 -5.72
C ARG A 82 5.56 -26.59 -4.87
N ALA A 83 5.93 -27.88 -5.05
CA ALA A 83 5.39 -28.97 -4.26
C ALA A 83 5.93 -28.94 -2.84
N GLU A 84 7.20 -28.57 -2.65
CA GLU A 84 7.83 -28.39 -1.35
C GLU A 84 7.17 -27.27 -0.56
N VAL A 85 7.00 -26.08 -1.18
CA VAL A 85 6.24 -24.96 -0.59
C VAL A 85 4.80 -25.37 -0.24
N ALA A 86 4.13 -26.13 -1.10
CA ALA A 86 2.77 -26.60 -0.79
C ALA A 86 2.74 -27.57 0.42
N GLN A 87 3.77 -28.40 0.57
CA GLN A 87 3.91 -29.28 1.75
C GLN A 87 4.22 -28.49 3.01
N ASP A 88 5.12 -27.51 2.94
CA ASP A 88 5.48 -26.65 4.07
C ASP A 88 4.28 -25.80 4.53
N LEU A 89 3.53 -25.24 3.59
CA LEU A 89 2.28 -24.53 3.90
C LEU A 89 1.26 -25.44 4.59
N LYS A 90 1.11 -26.68 4.11
CA LYS A 90 0.22 -27.66 4.73
C LYS A 90 0.69 -28.07 6.13
N ALA A 91 2.00 -28.25 6.33
CA ALA A 91 2.57 -28.56 7.64
C ALA A 91 2.33 -27.40 8.62
N LEU A 92 2.56 -26.16 8.18
CA LEU A 92 2.32 -24.96 8.94
C LEU A 92 0.83 -24.79 9.29
N ASP A 93 -0.07 -25.03 8.35
CA ASP A 93 -1.52 -25.01 8.56
C ASP A 93 -1.95 -26.09 9.57
N THR A 94 -1.38 -27.29 9.49
CA THR A 94 -1.63 -28.36 10.46
C THR A 94 -1.13 -27.99 11.86
N GLN A 95 0.05 -27.38 11.96
CA GLN A 95 0.63 -26.93 13.23
C GLN A 95 -0.19 -25.83 13.88
N ARG A 96 -0.66 -24.86 13.08
CA ARG A 96 -1.46 -23.71 13.55
C ARG A 96 -2.96 -24.01 13.61
N GLY A 97 -3.43 -25.08 12.99
CA GLY A 97 -4.84 -25.34 12.74
C GLY A 97 -5.69 -25.39 14.01
N ALA A 98 -5.19 -26.02 15.08
CA ALA A 98 -5.91 -26.08 16.36
C ALA A 98 -6.09 -24.70 16.99
N GLU A 99 -5.08 -23.85 16.92
CA GLU A 99 -5.09 -22.48 17.46
C GLU A 99 -5.99 -21.56 16.62
N MET A 100 -5.91 -21.68 15.29
CA MET A 100 -6.77 -20.91 14.37
C MET A 100 -8.25 -21.31 14.49
N VAL A 101 -8.56 -22.58 14.76
CA VAL A 101 -9.94 -23.01 15.06
C VAL A 101 -10.46 -22.34 16.34
N GLN A 102 -9.63 -22.16 17.35
CA GLN A 102 -10.03 -21.44 18.56
C GLN A 102 -10.35 -19.96 18.24
N LEU A 103 -9.53 -19.27 17.45
CA LEU A 103 -9.83 -17.92 17.00
C LEU A 103 -11.12 -17.84 16.18
N ARG A 104 -11.37 -18.82 15.32
CA ARG A 104 -12.60 -18.89 14.51
C ARG A 104 -13.86 -18.96 15.36
N THR A 105 -13.85 -19.81 16.38
CA THR A 105 -15.04 -20.12 17.20
C THR A 105 -15.26 -19.13 18.34
N ALA A 106 -14.21 -18.52 18.87
CA ALA A 106 -14.31 -17.55 19.96
C ALA A 106 -14.94 -16.24 19.51
N SER A 107 -15.64 -15.52 20.41
CA SER A 107 -16.06 -14.15 20.19
C SER A 107 -14.87 -13.19 20.26
N LEU A 108 -14.96 -12.03 19.64
CA LEU A 108 -13.90 -11.00 19.64
C LEU A 108 -13.49 -10.62 21.08
N GLU A 109 -14.47 -10.38 21.94
CA GLU A 109 -14.22 -10.11 23.37
C GLU A 109 -13.50 -11.25 24.08
N SER A 110 -13.87 -12.52 23.77
CA SER A 110 -13.22 -13.69 24.38
C SER A 110 -11.76 -13.81 23.92
N ILE A 111 -11.49 -13.50 22.64
CA ILE A 111 -10.12 -13.48 22.11
C ILE A 111 -9.30 -12.41 22.82
N GLU A 112 -9.85 -11.22 22.99
CA GLU A 112 -9.14 -10.12 23.63
C GLU A 112 -8.89 -10.36 25.13
N LYS A 113 -9.86 -10.94 25.85
CA LYS A 113 -9.77 -11.16 27.31
C LYS A 113 -8.99 -12.42 27.71
N THR A 114 -8.77 -13.37 26.79
CA THR A 114 -8.05 -14.61 27.09
C THR A 114 -6.58 -14.48 26.70
N PRO A 115 -5.61 -14.46 27.65
CA PRO A 115 -4.21 -14.12 27.34
C PRO A 115 -3.58 -14.96 26.23
N ALA A 116 -3.87 -16.26 26.16
CA ALA A 116 -3.33 -17.15 25.11
C ALA A 116 -3.89 -16.80 23.72
N LEU A 117 -5.22 -16.56 23.63
CA LEU A 117 -5.87 -16.17 22.35
C LEU A 117 -5.49 -14.76 21.94
N GLN A 118 -5.36 -13.83 22.89
CA GLN A 118 -4.90 -12.47 22.62
C GLN A 118 -3.48 -12.48 22.06
N SER A 119 -2.55 -13.19 22.69
CA SER A 119 -1.17 -13.31 22.23
C SER A 119 -1.09 -13.88 20.79
N LEU A 120 -1.89 -14.89 20.49
CA LEU A 120 -2.01 -15.46 19.15
C LEU A 120 -2.58 -14.43 18.17
N ALA A 121 -3.69 -13.76 18.54
CA ALA A 121 -4.32 -12.76 17.70
C ALA A 121 -3.39 -11.58 17.41
N LEU A 122 -2.63 -11.10 18.40
CA LEU A 122 -1.64 -10.03 18.21
C LEU A 122 -0.51 -10.46 17.28
N SER A 123 0.00 -11.69 17.40
CA SER A 123 1.06 -12.21 16.53
C SER A 123 0.60 -12.34 15.08
N VAL A 124 -0.58 -12.92 14.85
CA VAL A 124 -1.19 -13.09 13.53
C VAL A 124 -1.55 -11.71 12.95
N GLY A 125 -2.20 -10.87 13.76
CA GLY A 125 -2.63 -9.53 13.36
C GLY A 125 -1.46 -8.64 12.96
N GLN A 126 -0.36 -8.65 13.71
CA GLN A 126 0.86 -7.89 13.40
C GLN A 126 1.47 -8.28 12.04
N SER A 127 1.61 -9.58 11.78
CA SER A 127 2.14 -10.08 10.51
C SER A 127 1.25 -9.68 9.34
N VAL A 128 -0.04 -9.96 9.45
CA VAL A 128 -1.02 -9.69 8.38
C VAL A 128 -1.19 -8.19 8.15
N PHE A 129 -1.15 -7.37 9.21
CA PHE A 129 -1.17 -5.92 9.10
C PHE A 129 0.05 -5.38 8.34
N GLY A 130 1.23 -5.87 8.68
CA GLY A 130 2.47 -5.52 7.97
C GLY A 130 2.41 -5.80 6.48
N ASP A 131 1.89 -6.97 6.11
CA ASP A 131 1.85 -7.44 4.72
C ASP A 131 0.75 -6.75 3.88
N ASN A 132 -0.39 -6.39 4.48
CA ASN A 132 -1.58 -5.96 3.74
C ASN A 132 -2.07 -4.54 4.04
N CYS A 133 -1.83 -4.03 5.24
CA CYS A 133 -2.45 -2.78 5.72
C CYS A 133 -1.45 -1.64 5.84
N ALA A 134 -0.20 -1.93 6.22
CA ALA A 134 0.83 -0.94 6.49
C ALA A 134 1.19 -0.07 5.27
N THR A 135 1.00 -0.57 4.05
CA THR A 135 1.24 0.21 2.82
C THR A 135 0.39 1.48 2.77
N CYS A 136 -0.84 1.44 3.28
CA CYS A 136 -1.76 2.57 3.34
C CYS A 136 -1.76 3.23 4.73
N HIS A 137 -1.90 2.43 5.80
CA HIS A 137 -2.04 2.94 7.17
C HIS A 137 -0.71 3.25 7.87
N GLY A 138 0.42 3.03 7.20
CA GLY A 138 1.75 3.23 7.78
C GLY A 138 2.20 2.09 8.69
N GLN A 139 3.48 2.03 8.97
CA GLN A 139 4.07 1.07 9.91
C GLN A 139 3.46 1.29 11.30
N GLY A 140 2.82 0.26 11.84
CA GLY A 140 2.14 0.34 13.14
C GLY A 140 0.84 1.17 13.15
N GLY A 141 0.27 1.53 12.01
CA GLY A 141 -1.05 2.16 11.93
C GLY A 141 -1.09 3.67 12.10
N ALA A 142 0.04 4.39 12.02
CA ALA A 142 0.10 5.84 12.25
C ALA A 142 -0.59 6.69 11.16
N GLY A 143 -1.03 6.09 10.05
CA GLY A 143 -1.67 6.80 8.95
C GLY A 143 -0.72 7.68 8.15
N THR A 144 -1.27 8.29 7.12
CA THR A 144 -0.65 9.36 6.35
C THR A 144 -1.76 10.23 5.74
N LYS A 145 -1.44 11.36 5.13
CA LYS A 145 -2.47 12.22 4.51
C LYS A 145 -3.33 11.42 3.53
N GLY A 146 -4.62 11.36 3.81
CA GLY A 146 -5.63 10.60 3.05
C GLY A 146 -5.83 9.14 3.49
N TYR A 147 -5.03 8.66 4.45
CA TYR A 147 -5.16 7.32 5.04
C TYR A 147 -5.26 7.44 6.55
N ALA A 148 -6.31 6.82 7.12
CA ALA A 148 -6.63 6.93 8.53
C ALA A 148 -5.46 6.51 9.44
N ASN A 149 -5.19 7.34 10.44
CA ASN A 149 -4.43 6.95 11.61
C ASN A 149 -5.30 6.02 12.44
N LEU A 150 -4.80 4.85 12.77
CA LEU A 150 -5.50 3.85 13.57
C LEU A 150 -5.04 3.85 15.04
N ARG A 151 -4.14 4.78 15.40
CA ARG A 151 -3.53 4.88 16.74
C ARG A 151 -4.06 6.03 17.58
N ASP A 152 -4.92 6.87 16.98
CA ASP A 152 -5.61 7.95 17.67
C ASP A 152 -6.99 7.49 18.17
N ASP A 153 -7.64 8.35 18.94
CA ASP A 153 -8.97 8.10 19.50
C ASP A 153 -10.11 8.51 18.55
N VAL A 154 -9.76 8.86 17.28
CA VAL A 154 -10.72 9.39 16.31
C VAL A 154 -11.10 8.35 15.27
N TRP A 155 -12.24 7.71 15.51
CA TRP A 155 -12.79 6.66 14.66
C TRP A 155 -13.96 7.16 13.82
N LEU A 156 -13.77 7.19 12.49
CA LEU A 156 -14.83 7.63 11.56
C LEU A 156 -16.02 6.66 11.51
N TRP A 157 -15.77 5.36 11.66
CA TRP A 157 -16.77 4.30 11.55
C TRP A 157 -16.94 3.48 12.84
N GLY A 158 -16.46 4.03 13.94
CA GLY A 158 -16.44 3.38 15.24
C GLY A 158 -15.17 2.56 15.50
N GLY A 159 -14.70 2.59 16.74
CA GLY A 159 -13.48 1.95 17.21
C GLY A 159 -13.69 0.66 18.00
N GLY A 160 -14.93 0.20 18.17
CA GLY A 160 -15.20 -1.08 18.83
C GLY A 160 -14.82 -2.29 17.99
N LEU A 161 -14.58 -3.42 18.64
CA LEU A 161 -14.11 -4.66 18.02
C LEU A 161 -14.94 -5.09 16.79
N GLU A 162 -16.26 -5.08 16.91
CA GLU A 162 -17.18 -5.47 15.85
C GLU A 162 -17.19 -4.46 14.71
N GLN A 163 -17.09 -3.17 15.01
CA GLN A 163 -17.03 -2.10 14.01
C GLN A 163 -15.73 -2.14 13.22
N ILE A 164 -14.61 -2.42 13.89
CA ILE A 164 -13.31 -2.63 13.23
C ILE A 164 -13.38 -3.88 12.35
N GLN A 165 -13.94 -4.99 12.86
CA GLN A 165 -14.13 -6.22 12.08
C GLN A 165 -14.99 -5.98 10.85
N GLN A 166 -16.11 -5.26 10.99
CA GLN A 166 -17.02 -4.89 9.89
C GLN A 166 -16.26 -4.09 8.82
N THR A 167 -15.54 -3.07 9.24
CA THR A 167 -14.77 -2.21 8.34
C THR A 167 -13.69 -2.98 7.59
N ILE A 168 -12.98 -3.90 8.25
CA ILE A 168 -12.00 -4.77 7.59
C ILE A 168 -12.70 -5.70 6.59
N THR A 169 -13.79 -6.34 7.01
CA THR A 169 -14.48 -7.35 6.20
C THR A 169 -15.01 -6.76 4.90
N HIS A 170 -15.74 -5.65 5.00
CA HIS A 170 -16.51 -5.08 3.89
C HIS A 170 -15.88 -3.85 3.26
N GLY A 171 -14.94 -3.19 3.97
CA GLY A 171 -14.27 -1.99 3.50
C GLY A 171 -15.11 -0.73 3.56
N VAL A 172 -14.58 0.33 2.97
CA VAL A 172 -15.22 1.63 2.83
C VAL A 172 -15.26 1.98 1.35
N ARG A 173 -16.44 2.22 0.80
CA ARG A 173 -16.66 2.51 -0.64
C ARG A 173 -16.00 1.48 -1.56
N SER A 174 -15.92 0.23 -1.11
CA SER A 174 -15.20 -0.87 -1.76
C SER A 174 -15.97 -1.52 -2.92
N GLY A 175 -17.27 -1.23 -3.05
CA GLY A 175 -18.17 -1.96 -3.93
C GLY A 175 -18.83 -3.19 -3.30
N ASP A 176 -18.44 -3.60 -2.09
CA ASP A 176 -19.12 -4.62 -1.31
C ASP A 176 -20.52 -4.10 -0.88
N PRO A 177 -21.60 -4.89 -0.98
CA PRO A 177 -22.94 -4.44 -0.59
C PRO A 177 -23.08 -4.00 0.87
N GLN A 178 -22.20 -4.48 1.76
CA GLN A 178 -22.18 -4.15 3.18
C GLN A 178 -21.08 -3.14 3.54
N ALA A 179 -20.37 -2.60 2.56
CA ALA A 179 -19.35 -1.58 2.77
C ALA A 179 -19.97 -0.28 3.31
N HIS A 180 -19.19 0.44 4.09
CA HIS A 180 -19.52 1.83 4.40
C HIS A 180 -19.50 2.65 3.09
N ALA A 181 -20.64 3.25 2.71
CA ALA A 181 -20.84 3.84 1.38
C ALA A 181 -20.93 5.38 1.37
N SER A 182 -21.19 6.04 2.54
CA SER A 182 -21.39 7.48 2.54
C SER A 182 -20.12 8.24 2.11
N GLN A 183 -20.34 9.35 1.43
CA GLN A 183 -19.30 10.22 0.89
C GLN A 183 -19.75 11.67 0.97
N MET A 184 -18.80 12.57 1.27
CA MET A 184 -19.05 14.01 1.21
C MET A 184 -19.33 14.43 -0.23
N PRO A 185 -20.44 15.19 -0.50
CA PRO A 185 -20.70 15.72 -1.84
C PRO A 185 -19.63 16.71 -2.30
N ALA A 186 -19.44 16.84 -3.60
CA ALA A 186 -18.51 17.80 -4.22
C ALA A 186 -19.19 19.16 -4.40
N PHE A 187 -19.46 19.87 -3.31
CA PHE A 187 -20.30 21.07 -3.31
C PHE A 187 -19.93 22.15 -4.33
N GLY A 188 -18.63 22.28 -4.63
CA GLY A 188 -18.14 23.21 -5.63
C GLY A 188 -18.26 22.66 -7.05
N VAL A 189 -17.81 21.43 -7.29
CA VAL A 189 -17.84 20.79 -8.62
C VAL A 189 -19.28 20.57 -9.08
N ASP A 190 -20.17 20.16 -8.18
CA ASP A 190 -21.58 19.92 -8.47
C ASP A 190 -22.40 21.23 -8.53
N GLY A 191 -21.79 22.38 -8.28
CA GLY A 191 -22.43 23.68 -8.34
C GLY A 191 -23.50 23.91 -7.27
N VAL A 192 -23.47 23.14 -6.17
CA VAL A 192 -24.43 23.28 -5.06
C VAL A 192 -24.18 24.56 -4.27
N LEU A 193 -22.92 24.92 -4.07
CA LEU A 193 -22.50 26.12 -3.36
C LEU A 193 -21.71 27.05 -4.30
N LYS A 194 -21.86 28.35 -4.09
CA LYS A 194 -21.11 29.38 -4.81
C LYS A 194 -19.69 29.47 -4.24
N PRO A 195 -18.71 29.95 -5.05
CA PRO A 195 -17.33 30.10 -4.57
C PRO A 195 -17.19 30.91 -3.27
N ASN A 196 -17.91 32.04 -3.15
CA ASN A 196 -17.88 32.86 -1.94
C ASN A 196 -18.50 32.18 -0.72
N GLU A 197 -19.47 31.27 -0.89
CA GLU A 197 -20.04 30.48 0.20
C GLU A 197 -19.05 29.41 0.66
N ILE A 198 -18.27 28.84 -0.27
CA ILE A 198 -17.19 27.88 0.03
C ILE A 198 -16.05 28.57 0.78
N ASP A 199 -15.67 29.79 0.36
CA ASP A 199 -14.66 30.58 1.07
C ASP A 199 -15.11 30.88 2.51
N ASP A 200 -16.37 31.33 2.70
CA ASP A 200 -16.94 31.55 4.03
C ASP A 200 -17.02 30.30 4.87
N LEU A 201 -17.42 29.16 4.29
CA LEU A 201 -17.44 27.85 4.96
C LEU A 201 -16.05 27.37 5.37
N THR A 202 -15.03 27.66 4.56
CA THR A 202 -13.64 27.36 4.91
C THR A 202 -13.22 28.07 6.19
N GLU A 203 -13.58 29.36 6.35
CA GLU A 203 -13.34 30.10 7.57
C GLU A 203 -14.17 29.55 8.75
N PHE A 204 -15.44 29.17 8.50
CA PHE A 204 -16.30 28.57 9.53
C PHE A 204 -15.71 27.27 10.07
N VAL A 205 -15.32 26.34 9.19
CA VAL A 205 -14.70 25.06 9.58
C VAL A 205 -13.37 25.29 10.29
N THR A 206 -12.59 26.28 9.84
CA THR A 206 -11.34 26.67 10.53
C THR A 206 -11.63 27.16 11.96
N ALA A 207 -12.72 27.91 12.17
CA ALA A 207 -13.12 28.40 13.48
C ALA A 207 -13.62 27.28 14.40
N LEU A 208 -14.30 26.25 13.87
CA LEU A 208 -14.78 25.10 14.65
C LEU A 208 -13.63 24.40 15.39
N SER A 209 -12.47 24.29 14.78
CA SER A 209 -11.25 23.72 15.40
C SER A 209 -10.42 24.74 16.19
N HIS A 210 -11.06 25.79 16.69
CA HIS A 210 -10.47 26.84 17.56
C HIS A 210 -9.27 27.58 16.95
N ARG A 211 -9.17 27.62 15.63
CA ARG A 211 -8.12 28.36 14.91
C ARG A 211 -8.59 29.74 14.50
N SER A 212 -7.63 30.64 14.27
CA SER A 212 -7.93 32.00 13.85
C SER A 212 -8.66 32.02 12.50
N ALA A 213 -9.79 32.73 12.42
CA ALA A 213 -10.65 32.82 11.25
C ALA A 213 -11.24 34.25 11.06
N ASP A 214 -11.71 34.56 9.85
CA ASP A 214 -12.48 35.79 9.61
C ASP A 214 -13.88 35.65 10.24
N ILE A 215 -14.12 36.41 11.31
CA ILE A 215 -15.38 36.37 12.05
C ILE A 215 -16.60 36.84 11.21
N LYS A 216 -16.40 37.65 10.18
CA LYS A 216 -17.49 38.07 9.29
C LYS A 216 -17.88 36.95 8.35
N ALA A 217 -16.92 36.22 7.81
CA ALA A 217 -17.10 35.02 6.99
C ALA A 217 -17.80 33.93 7.82
N VAL A 218 -17.32 33.67 9.03
CA VAL A 218 -17.91 32.71 9.97
C VAL A 218 -19.40 32.99 10.22
N ARG A 219 -19.79 34.26 10.42
CA ARG A 219 -21.21 34.62 10.62
C ARG A 219 -22.05 34.40 9.37
N ARG A 220 -21.53 34.65 8.17
CA ARG A 220 -22.25 34.39 6.91
C ARG A 220 -22.39 32.90 6.64
N ALA A 221 -21.37 32.12 6.95
CA ALA A 221 -21.35 30.67 6.72
C ALA A 221 -22.26 29.88 7.64
N GLY A 222 -22.55 30.35 8.85
CA GLY A 222 -23.35 29.60 9.83
C GLY A 222 -24.67 29.03 9.28
N PRO A 223 -25.56 29.82 8.67
CA PRO A 223 -26.78 29.32 8.05
C PRO A 223 -26.50 28.30 6.89
N VAL A 224 -25.46 28.52 6.11
CA VAL A 224 -25.06 27.66 4.99
C VAL A 224 -24.58 26.30 5.52
N PHE A 225 -23.80 26.29 6.61
CA PHE A 225 -23.35 25.07 7.30
C PHE A 225 -24.52 24.25 7.82
N ILE A 226 -25.47 24.89 8.51
CA ILE A 226 -26.66 24.19 9.04
C ILE A 226 -27.47 23.58 7.90
N ALA A 227 -27.65 24.28 6.78
CA ALA A 227 -28.45 23.80 5.65
C ALA A 227 -27.81 22.65 4.88
N ASN A 228 -26.49 22.60 4.78
CA ASN A 228 -25.81 21.68 3.86
C ASN A 228 -24.85 20.68 4.52
N CYS A 229 -24.29 21.02 5.68
CA CYS A 229 -23.19 20.25 6.29
C CYS A 229 -23.63 19.54 7.59
N ALA A 230 -24.51 20.19 8.38
CA ALA A 230 -24.91 19.70 9.70
C ALA A 230 -25.60 18.32 9.64
N VAL A 231 -26.27 17.96 8.57
CA VAL A 231 -26.93 16.67 8.37
C VAL A 231 -25.94 15.50 8.54
N CYS A 232 -24.68 15.69 8.17
CA CYS A 232 -23.63 14.69 8.33
C CYS A 232 -22.70 15.03 9.51
N HIS A 233 -22.27 16.31 9.63
CA HIS A 233 -21.26 16.70 10.61
C HIS A 233 -21.84 17.12 11.97
N GLY A 234 -23.17 17.15 12.11
CA GLY A 234 -23.84 17.66 13.30
C GLY A 234 -23.87 19.19 13.36
N ASP A 235 -24.82 19.76 14.11
CA ASP A 235 -25.08 21.21 14.17
C ASP A 235 -23.88 22.03 14.66
N ARG A 236 -23.00 21.39 15.43
CA ARG A 236 -21.77 21.98 15.99
C ARG A 236 -20.49 21.41 15.37
N GLY A 237 -20.61 20.58 14.33
CA GLY A 237 -19.47 19.96 13.67
C GLY A 237 -18.86 18.77 14.40
N GLN A 238 -19.58 18.18 15.37
CA GLN A 238 -19.08 17.06 16.20
C GLN A 238 -18.95 15.72 15.46
N GLY A 239 -19.34 15.66 14.19
CA GLY A 239 -19.27 14.45 13.37
C GLY A 239 -20.43 13.46 13.61
N ASN A 240 -20.39 12.36 12.85
CA ASN A 240 -21.35 11.27 12.97
C ASN A 240 -20.72 9.96 12.48
N GLN A 241 -20.40 9.06 13.41
CA GLN A 241 -19.76 7.77 13.09
C GLN A 241 -20.66 6.85 12.25
N SER A 242 -21.99 6.94 12.35
CA SER A 242 -22.87 6.11 11.51
C SER A 242 -22.80 6.47 10.02
N LEU A 243 -22.35 7.68 9.71
CA LEU A 243 -22.14 8.19 8.35
C LEU A 243 -20.65 8.30 7.99
N GLY A 244 -19.73 7.99 8.91
CA GLY A 244 -18.30 8.23 8.72
C GLY A 244 -17.96 9.70 8.48
N ALA A 245 -18.77 10.59 9.01
CA ALA A 245 -18.55 12.03 8.92
C ALA A 245 -17.63 12.48 10.07
N PRO A 246 -16.44 13.05 9.77
CA PRO A 246 -15.49 13.43 10.80
C PRO A 246 -16.01 14.54 11.71
N ASN A 247 -15.50 14.55 12.92
CA ASN A 247 -15.56 15.68 13.83
C ASN A 247 -14.71 16.82 13.26
N LEU A 248 -15.28 18.00 13.13
CA LEU A 248 -14.60 19.20 12.59
C LEU A 248 -14.08 20.11 13.71
N THR A 249 -14.27 19.71 14.98
CA THR A 249 -13.88 20.52 16.14
C THR A 249 -12.57 20.06 16.79
N ASP A 250 -12.08 18.88 16.41
CA ASP A 250 -10.83 18.32 16.94
C ASP A 250 -9.59 18.75 16.13
N ALA A 251 -8.44 18.17 16.47
CA ALA A 251 -7.15 18.45 15.82
C ALA A 251 -6.78 17.43 14.73
N ASP A 252 -7.57 16.36 14.57
CA ASP A 252 -7.25 15.22 13.71
C ASP A 252 -7.90 15.34 12.33
N TRP A 253 -7.06 15.45 11.30
CA TRP A 253 -7.48 15.77 9.95
C TRP A 253 -6.94 14.80 8.92
N LEU A 254 -7.81 13.99 8.34
CA LEU A 254 -7.43 13.00 7.35
C LEU A 254 -6.79 13.62 6.08
N TYR A 255 -7.30 14.76 5.61
CA TYR A 255 -6.85 15.39 4.36
C TYR A 255 -6.03 16.67 4.56
N GLY A 256 -5.80 17.06 5.80
CA GLY A 256 -5.09 18.26 6.18
C GLY A 256 -6.01 19.36 6.68
N SER A 257 -5.48 20.15 7.62
CA SER A 257 -6.22 21.16 8.39
C SER A 257 -6.01 22.60 7.89
N ASP A 258 -5.11 22.82 6.95
CA ASP A 258 -4.89 24.14 6.38
C ASP A 258 -6.08 24.60 5.53
N ARG A 259 -6.24 25.93 5.36
CA ARG A 259 -7.37 26.49 4.61
C ARG A 259 -7.51 25.95 3.20
N ALA A 260 -6.39 25.76 2.51
CA ALA A 260 -6.40 25.24 1.14
C ALA A 260 -6.93 23.81 1.10
N SER A 261 -6.50 22.96 2.05
CA SER A 261 -6.98 21.57 2.18
C SER A 261 -8.47 21.52 2.53
N ILE A 262 -8.95 22.39 3.45
CA ILE A 262 -10.37 22.45 3.82
C ILE A 262 -11.21 22.94 2.62
N HIS A 263 -10.80 24.01 1.97
CA HIS A 263 -11.46 24.54 0.78
C HIS A 263 -11.56 23.48 -0.33
N ASP A 264 -10.45 22.82 -0.64
CA ASP A 264 -10.39 21.76 -1.63
C ASP A 264 -11.31 20.58 -1.30
N GLN A 265 -11.40 20.20 0.00
CA GLN A 265 -12.32 19.16 0.47
C GLN A 265 -13.80 19.54 0.28
N ILE A 266 -14.17 20.81 0.51
CA ILE A 266 -15.54 21.30 0.29
C ILE A 266 -15.85 21.33 -1.22
N VAL A 267 -14.90 21.77 -2.04
CA VAL A 267 -15.08 21.84 -3.50
C VAL A 267 -15.27 20.45 -4.10
N HIS A 268 -14.43 19.48 -3.75
CA HIS A 268 -14.33 18.20 -4.45
C HIS A 268 -14.98 17.02 -3.71
N GLY A 269 -15.30 17.13 -2.44
CA GLY A 269 -15.97 16.07 -1.68
C GLY A 269 -15.21 14.74 -1.68
N ARG A 270 -13.93 14.76 -1.31
CA ARG A 270 -13.10 13.55 -1.37
C ARG A 270 -13.55 12.47 -0.41
N GLY A 271 -13.49 11.23 -0.87
CA GLY A 271 -13.68 10.05 -0.04
C GLY A 271 -12.71 8.95 -0.49
N GLY A 272 -11.82 8.52 0.40
CA GLY A 272 -10.91 7.40 0.12
C GLY A 272 -11.66 6.07 0.01
N VAL A 273 -11.03 5.07 -0.60
CA VAL A 273 -11.53 3.71 -0.71
C VAL A 273 -10.68 2.79 0.15
N MET A 274 -11.28 2.03 1.05
CA MET A 274 -10.66 0.89 1.71
C MET A 274 -11.22 -0.39 1.09
N PRO A 275 -10.39 -1.27 0.52
CA PRO A 275 -10.89 -2.51 -0.08
C PRO A 275 -11.50 -3.44 0.97
N ALA A 276 -12.47 -4.25 0.54
CA ALA A 276 -13.01 -5.34 1.33
C ALA A 276 -11.99 -6.50 1.42
N TRP A 277 -11.75 -6.99 2.62
CA TRP A 277 -10.81 -8.09 2.87
C TRP A 277 -11.49 -9.43 3.11
N GLY A 278 -12.83 -9.45 3.26
CA GLY A 278 -13.59 -10.67 3.57
C GLY A 278 -13.44 -11.81 2.56
N ALA A 279 -13.18 -11.51 1.27
CA ALA A 279 -12.91 -12.50 0.25
C ALA A 279 -11.42 -12.90 0.14
N ARG A 280 -10.53 -12.18 0.81
CA ARG A 280 -9.06 -12.35 0.69
C ARG A 280 -8.43 -12.99 1.93
N LEU A 281 -9.00 -12.72 3.10
CA LEU A 281 -8.53 -13.19 4.39
C LEU A 281 -9.57 -14.12 5.03
N SER A 282 -9.10 -15.12 5.77
CA SER A 282 -10.01 -16.00 6.49
C SER A 282 -10.70 -15.26 7.64
N PRO A 283 -11.91 -15.70 8.08
CA PRO A 283 -12.62 -15.05 9.17
C PRO A 283 -11.82 -14.95 10.47
N GLU A 284 -11.05 -15.98 10.82
CA GLU A 284 -10.18 -15.97 11.99
C GLU A 284 -9.03 -14.97 11.87
N THR A 285 -8.49 -14.79 10.67
CA THR A 285 -7.46 -13.78 10.40
C THR A 285 -8.03 -12.37 10.53
N ILE A 286 -9.25 -12.14 10.07
CA ILE A 286 -9.93 -10.86 10.23
C ILE A 286 -10.22 -10.56 11.70
N LYS A 287 -10.64 -11.56 12.50
CA LYS A 287 -10.79 -11.41 13.95
C LYS A 287 -9.47 -11.06 14.64
N ALA A 288 -8.38 -11.73 14.24
CA ALA A 288 -7.06 -11.44 14.77
C ALA A 288 -6.61 -10.01 14.44
N LEU A 289 -6.86 -9.54 13.22
CA LEU A 289 -6.60 -8.16 12.81
C LEU A 289 -7.44 -7.15 13.61
N ALA A 290 -8.72 -7.43 13.82
CA ALA A 290 -9.61 -6.54 14.58
C ALA A 290 -9.10 -6.39 16.01
N VAL A 291 -8.76 -7.50 16.68
CA VAL A 291 -8.18 -7.47 18.04
C VAL A 291 -6.82 -6.78 18.05
N TYR A 292 -5.96 -7.04 17.06
CA TYR A 292 -4.65 -6.37 16.93
C TYR A 292 -4.80 -4.85 16.84
N ILE A 293 -5.71 -4.37 16.00
CA ILE A 293 -5.97 -2.92 15.84
C ILE A 293 -6.58 -2.35 17.10
N HIS A 294 -7.56 -3.03 17.71
CA HIS A 294 -8.21 -2.56 18.91
C HIS A 294 -7.23 -2.41 20.09
N VAL A 295 -6.37 -3.42 20.30
CA VAL A 295 -5.43 -3.42 21.46
C VAL A 295 -4.23 -2.51 21.24
N ASN A 296 -3.65 -2.46 20.01
CA ASN A 296 -2.38 -1.78 19.76
C ASN A 296 -2.53 -0.41 19.10
N ALA A 297 -3.69 -0.09 18.58
CA ALA A 297 -3.89 1.08 17.75
C ALA A 297 -4.97 2.04 18.29
N GLY A 298 -5.42 1.90 19.57
CA GLY A 298 -6.32 2.86 20.20
C GLY A 298 -7.81 2.56 20.01
N GLY A 299 -8.23 1.31 19.90
CA GLY A 299 -9.66 0.89 19.89
C GLY A 299 -10.43 1.39 21.12
N GLN A 300 -11.74 1.65 20.96
CA GLN A 300 -12.67 2.17 21.99
C GLN A 300 -13.56 1.07 22.56
#